data_affcb9af23fe87720a0adb1859208d41
#
_entry.id   affcb9af23fe87720a0adb1859208d41
#
_cell.length_a   1.000
_cell.length_b   1.000
_cell.length_c   1.000
_cell.angle_alpha   90.00
_cell.angle_beta   90.00
_cell.angle_gamma   90.00
#
_symmetry.space_group_name_H-M   'P 1'
#
loop_
_entity.id
_entity.type
_entity.pdbx_description
1 polymer ?
#
loop_
_entity_poly.entity_id
_entity_poly.type
_entity_poly.pdbx_seq_one_letter_code
_entity_poly.pdbx_strand_id
1 'polypeptide(L)'
;MGHNDNISLPDSVIETSKPVKLKDFSEHYRIMSADSDFRFSEEYEELKHVGREKPCAAADMPVNRPKNRFTNILPYDHSRVKLQPTDDEEGSDFINANFVPGHNSPREFIVTQGPLHSTRDDFWRMCWETNSRGIVMLTRCVEKGREKCDHYWPYDTQPVYYGDIQVTILNESHFQDWNIAEFRMMRGDSVRKIKHFHFTTWPDFGVPEPPQTLVRFVRAYRQHLTPDQTPVVVHCSAGVGRSGTFIALDRILQVY
;
A
#
# COMPACT_ATOMS: atom_id res chain seq x y z
N MET A 1 -19.14 20.07 -12.79
CA MET A 1 -18.32 21.05 -12.05
C MET A 1 -17.35 20.24 -11.24
N GLY A 2 -16.13 20.08 -11.77
CA GLY A 2 -15.10 19.27 -11.12
C GLY A 2 -14.45 20.10 -9.99
N HIS A 3 -14.52 19.59 -8.79
CA HIS A 3 -13.66 20.08 -7.72
C HIS A 3 -12.26 19.57 -7.99
N ASN A 4 -11.38 20.47 -8.41
CA ASN A 4 -9.95 20.30 -8.35
C ASN A 4 -9.54 20.38 -6.87
N ASP A 5 -9.57 19.26 -6.17
CA ASP A 5 -8.88 19.15 -4.89
C ASP A 5 -7.38 19.08 -5.18
N ASN A 6 -6.78 20.23 -5.41
CA ASN A 6 -5.34 20.39 -5.33
C ASN A 6 -4.92 20.07 -3.89
N ILE A 7 -4.51 18.83 -3.64
CA ILE A 7 -3.78 18.52 -2.41
C ILE A 7 -2.44 19.23 -2.54
N SER A 8 -2.34 20.42 -1.95
CA SER A 8 -1.06 21.10 -1.78
C SER A 8 -0.19 20.22 -0.89
N LEU A 9 1.05 19.96 -1.32
CA LEU A 9 2.05 19.35 -0.46
C LEU A 9 2.19 20.24 0.80
N PRO A 10 2.42 19.64 1.98
CA PRO A 10 2.74 20.41 3.19
C PRO A 10 3.91 21.35 2.92
N ASP A 11 3.85 22.56 3.42
CA ASP A 11 4.90 23.58 3.23
C ASP A 11 6.29 23.06 3.61
N SER A 12 6.39 22.24 4.65
CA SER A 12 7.63 21.57 5.07
C SER A 12 8.23 20.64 3.99
N VAL A 13 7.42 20.04 3.15
CA VAL A 13 7.89 19.20 2.03
C VAL A 13 8.38 20.07 0.87
N ILE A 14 7.74 21.21 0.65
CA ILE A 14 8.14 22.15 -0.40
C ILE A 14 9.47 22.82 -0.04
N GLU A 15 9.69 23.17 1.22
CA GLU A 15 10.93 23.78 1.70
C GLU A 15 12.15 22.85 1.60
N THR A 16 11.94 21.53 1.78
CA THR A 16 13.01 20.53 1.67
C THR A 16 13.17 19.96 0.27
N SER A 17 12.28 20.28 -0.66
CA SER A 17 12.32 19.77 -2.04
C SER A 17 13.57 20.25 -2.77
N LYS A 18 14.37 19.30 -3.27
CA LYS A 18 15.58 19.55 -4.07
C LYS A 18 15.37 18.97 -5.47
N PRO A 19 14.64 19.63 -6.37
CA PRO A 19 14.31 19.08 -7.68
C PRO A 19 15.57 18.89 -8.53
N VAL A 20 15.68 17.71 -9.16
CA VAL A 20 16.78 17.36 -10.05
C VAL A 20 16.25 17.26 -11.47
N LYS A 21 16.90 17.95 -12.42
CA LYS A 21 16.54 17.81 -13.84
C LYS A 21 16.90 16.42 -14.33
N LEU A 22 16.05 15.83 -15.17
CA LEU A 22 16.24 14.47 -15.67
C LEU A 22 17.63 14.28 -16.32
N LYS A 23 18.08 15.25 -17.11
CA LYS A 23 19.42 15.21 -17.75
C LYS A 23 20.58 15.15 -16.77
N ASP A 24 20.39 15.64 -15.55
CA ASP A 24 21.40 15.74 -14.50
C ASP A 24 21.29 14.56 -13.50
N PHE A 25 20.27 13.68 -13.67
CA PHE A 25 19.94 12.64 -12.69
C PHE A 25 21.07 11.62 -12.49
N SER A 26 21.72 11.19 -13.56
CA SER A 26 22.82 10.21 -13.46
C SER A 26 24.00 10.76 -12.66
N GLU A 27 24.36 12.02 -12.85
CA GLU A 27 25.41 12.68 -12.07
C GLU A 27 24.98 12.93 -10.63
N HIS A 28 23.73 13.32 -10.43
CA HIS A 28 23.16 13.45 -9.08
C HIS A 28 23.23 12.12 -8.33
N TYR A 29 22.81 11.01 -8.95
CA TYR A 29 22.88 9.68 -8.35
C TYR A 29 24.33 9.31 -7.98
N ARG A 30 25.29 9.57 -8.89
CA ARG A 30 26.72 9.32 -8.64
C ARG A 30 27.23 10.08 -7.42
N ILE A 31 26.83 11.33 -7.25
CA ILE A 31 27.20 12.18 -6.11
C ILE A 31 26.53 11.67 -4.82
N MET A 32 25.26 11.31 -4.88
CA MET A 32 24.48 10.87 -3.72
C MET A 32 24.94 9.49 -3.20
N SER A 33 25.39 8.61 -4.11
CA SER A 33 25.89 7.26 -3.76
C SER A 33 27.38 7.23 -3.36
N ALA A 34 28.08 8.36 -3.43
CA ALA A 34 29.46 8.44 -2.95
C ALA A 34 29.54 8.26 -1.42
N ASP A 35 30.73 7.89 -0.93
CA ASP A 35 31.03 7.74 0.50
C ASP A 35 30.03 6.83 1.24
N SER A 36 29.77 5.65 0.67
CA SER A 36 28.87 4.64 1.22
C SER A 36 27.44 5.17 1.43
N ASP A 37 26.90 5.86 0.45
CA ASP A 37 25.54 6.41 0.44
C ASP A 37 25.27 7.46 1.54
N PHE A 38 26.32 8.12 2.04
CA PHE A 38 26.20 9.07 3.15
C PHE A 38 25.17 10.17 2.87
N ARG A 39 25.15 10.73 1.65
CA ARG A 39 24.21 11.79 1.28
C ARG A 39 22.76 11.31 1.17
N PHE A 40 22.56 10.06 0.72
CA PHE A 40 21.24 9.45 0.78
C PHE A 40 20.76 9.26 2.22
N SER A 41 21.68 8.92 3.13
CA SER A 41 21.36 8.82 4.55
C SER A 41 20.98 10.16 5.16
N GLU A 42 21.67 11.25 4.78
CA GLU A 42 21.29 12.61 5.22
C GLU A 42 19.90 12.99 4.73
N GLU A 43 19.61 12.80 3.44
CA GLU A 43 18.28 13.10 2.87
C GLU A 43 17.18 12.26 3.53
N TYR A 44 17.45 10.98 3.82
CA TYR A 44 16.52 10.14 4.56
C TYR A 44 16.25 10.65 5.98
N GLU A 45 17.30 11.12 6.70
CA GLU A 45 17.12 11.70 8.04
C GLU A 45 16.26 12.98 8.01
N GLU A 46 16.41 13.82 6.97
CA GLU A 46 15.55 15.01 6.77
C GLU A 46 14.07 14.61 6.69
N LEU A 47 13.74 13.50 6.02
CA LEU A 47 12.36 13.02 5.87
C LEU A 47 11.72 12.60 7.19
N LYS A 48 12.48 12.24 8.21
CA LYS A 48 11.95 11.84 9.52
C LYS A 48 11.14 12.94 10.22
N HIS A 49 11.34 14.19 9.84
CA HIS A 49 10.64 15.33 10.43
C HIS A 49 9.29 15.61 9.75
N VAL A 50 9.07 15.06 8.54
CA VAL A 50 7.86 15.32 7.77
C VAL A 50 6.65 14.64 8.41
N GLY A 51 5.61 15.41 8.68
CA GLY A 51 4.32 14.91 9.18
C GLY A 51 4.29 14.58 10.67
N ARG A 52 5.35 14.82 11.44
CA ARG A 52 5.38 14.51 12.89
C ARG A 52 4.29 15.21 13.69
N GLU A 53 3.86 16.38 13.24
CA GLU A 53 2.83 17.19 13.88
C GLU A 53 1.40 16.69 13.55
N LYS A 54 1.26 15.79 12.61
CA LYS A 54 -0.06 15.29 12.18
C LYS A 54 -0.59 14.26 13.17
N PRO A 55 -1.85 14.41 13.64
CA PRO A 55 -2.41 13.50 14.63
C PRO A 55 -2.77 12.13 14.04
N CYS A 56 -2.71 11.13 14.93
CA CYS A 56 -3.15 9.75 14.71
C CYS A 56 -4.13 9.33 15.84
N ALA A 57 -5.04 10.21 16.20
CA ALA A 57 -5.90 10.04 17.39
C ALA A 57 -6.83 8.84 17.27
N ALA A 58 -7.41 8.60 16.09
CA ALA A 58 -8.29 7.45 15.89
C ALA A 58 -7.55 6.11 16.10
N ALA A 59 -6.31 6.00 15.63
CA ALA A 59 -5.50 4.80 15.79
C ALA A 59 -5.11 4.54 17.26
N ASP A 60 -4.99 5.60 18.06
CA ASP A 60 -4.57 5.51 19.46
C ASP A 60 -5.75 5.28 20.42
N MET A 61 -6.97 5.30 19.95
CA MET A 61 -8.13 4.93 20.77
C MET A 61 -7.98 3.50 21.30
N PRO A 62 -8.30 3.23 22.58
CA PRO A 62 -8.14 1.89 23.18
C PRO A 62 -8.74 0.76 22.36
N VAL A 63 -9.93 0.97 21.78
CA VAL A 63 -10.63 -0.01 20.94
C VAL A 63 -9.90 -0.30 19.62
N ASN A 64 -9.10 0.64 19.12
CA ASN A 64 -8.40 0.54 17.83
C ASN A 64 -6.94 0.08 17.96
N ARG A 65 -6.32 0.24 19.14
CA ARG A 65 -4.93 -0.18 19.37
C ARG A 65 -4.64 -1.63 18.97
N PRO A 66 -5.49 -2.62 19.29
CA PRO A 66 -5.27 -4.01 18.91
C PRO A 66 -5.34 -4.27 17.39
N LYS A 67 -5.89 -3.32 16.63
CA LYS A 67 -6.03 -3.40 15.18
C LYS A 67 -4.76 -2.94 14.44
N ASN A 68 -3.78 -2.40 15.16
CA ASN A 68 -2.49 -1.98 14.60
C ASN A 68 -1.45 -3.08 14.79
N ARG A 69 -0.76 -3.47 13.72
CA ARG A 69 0.32 -4.48 13.77
C ARG A 69 1.52 -4.00 14.57
N PHE A 70 1.83 -2.71 14.48
CA PHE A 70 2.94 -2.07 15.19
C PHE A 70 2.42 -0.84 15.94
N THR A 71 2.81 -0.70 17.20
CA THR A 71 2.34 0.39 18.09
C THR A 71 2.79 1.78 17.64
N ASN A 72 3.86 1.86 16.87
CA ASN A 72 4.47 3.10 16.39
C ASN A 72 4.23 3.38 14.89
N ILE A 73 3.46 2.55 14.20
CA ILE A 73 3.10 2.75 12.78
C ILE A 73 1.59 2.91 12.70
N LEU A 74 1.16 4.16 12.72
CA LEU A 74 -0.24 4.54 12.84
C LEU A 74 -0.69 5.38 11.64
N PRO A 75 -1.93 5.24 11.17
CA PRO A 75 -2.47 6.07 10.12
C PRO A 75 -2.77 7.48 10.63
N TYR A 76 -2.42 8.49 9.82
CA TYR A 76 -2.81 9.87 10.07
C TYR A 76 -4.32 10.06 9.94
N ASP A 77 -4.91 10.82 10.87
CA ASP A 77 -6.36 11.05 10.89
C ASP A 77 -6.87 11.73 9.62
N HIS A 78 -6.09 12.68 9.05
CA HIS A 78 -6.51 13.47 7.89
C HIS A 78 -6.62 12.66 6.59
N SER A 79 -5.90 11.57 6.46
CA SER A 79 -5.86 10.76 5.23
C SER A 79 -6.27 9.30 5.44
N ARG A 80 -6.60 8.89 6.67
CA ARG A 80 -7.00 7.51 6.93
C ARG A 80 -8.23 7.09 6.14
N VAL A 81 -8.29 5.84 5.78
CA VAL A 81 -9.51 5.23 5.24
C VAL A 81 -10.50 5.04 6.39
N LYS A 82 -11.72 5.56 6.21
CA LYS A 82 -12.83 5.37 7.15
C LYS A 82 -13.80 4.36 6.57
N LEU A 83 -14.01 3.27 7.29
CA LEU A 83 -15.03 2.30 6.96
C LEU A 83 -16.42 2.83 7.37
N GLN A 84 -17.48 2.33 6.76
CA GLN A 84 -18.83 2.63 7.19
C GLN A 84 -19.01 2.11 8.62
N PRO A 85 -19.36 2.98 9.59
CA PRO A 85 -19.59 2.51 10.95
C PRO A 85 -20.73 1.49 10.97
N THR A 86 -20.56 0.45 11.79
CA THR A 86 -21.65 -0.47 12.12
C THR A 86 -22.30 0.03 13.41
N ASP A 87 -23.63 -0.03 13.44
CA ASP A 87 -24.40 0.38 14.62
C ASP A 87 -23.95 -0.42 15.85
N ASP A 88 -23.78 0.27 16.98
CA ASP A 88 -23.43 -0.27 18.28
C ASP A 88 -21.98 -0.79 18.47
N GLU A 89 -21.07 -0.61 17.51
CA GLU A 89 -19.68 -1.03 17.66
C GLU A 89 -18.72 0.16 17.57
N GLU A 90 -18.18 0.58 18.72
CA GLU A 90 -17.15 1.62 18.80
C GLU A 90 -15.89 1.23 18.02
N GLY A 91 -15.37 2.15 17.21
CA GLY A 91 -14.17 1.91 16.40
C GLY A 91 -14.39 1.03 15.17
N SER A 92 -15.64 0.70 14.82
CA SER A 92 -15.96 -0.10 13.62
C SER A 92 -15.60 0.60 12.29
N ASP A 93 -15.36 1.91 12.31
CA ASP A 93 -14.90 2.69 11.16
C ASP A 93 -13.39 2.64 10.95
N PHE A 94 -12.64 1.98 11.85
CA PHE A 94 -11.18 2.03 11.86
C PHE A 94 -10.54 0.86 11.12
N ILE A 95 -9.58 1.20 10.28
CA ILE A 95 -8.57 0.30 9.72
C ILE A 95 -7.25 1.07 9.63
N ASN A 96 -6.12 0.39 9.84
CA ASN A 96 -4.79 0.98 9.64
C ASN A 96 -4.49 1.08 8.14
N ALA A 97 -4.96 2.14 7.52
CA ALA A 97 -4.83 2.42 6.11
C ALA A 97 -4.98 3.93 5.81
N ASN A 98 -4.22 4.42 4.84
CA ASN A 98 -4.26 5.82 4.39
C ASN A 98 -4.45 5.90 2.87
N PHE A 99 -5.20 6.90 2.40
CA PHE A 99 -5.14 7.31 1.00
C PHE A 99 -3.81 7.98 0.71
N VAL A 100 -3.19 7.61 -0.40
CA VAL A 100 -1.89 8.15 -0.85
C VAL A 100 -2.00 8.54 -2.32
N PRO A 101 -1.53 9.77 -2.67
CA PRO A 101 -1.58 10.23 -4.05
C PRO A 101 -0.63 9.44 -4.95
N GLY A 102 -1.12 9.13 -6.15
CA GLY A 102 -0.32 8.59 -7.25
C GLY A 102 -0.03 9.65 -8.31
N HIS A 103 0.25 9.21 -9.52
CA HIS A 103 0.45 10.10 -10.66
C HIS A 103 -0.88 10.67 -11.18
N ASN A 104 -1.92 9.85 -11.27
CA ASN A 104 -3.16 10.19 -11.94
C ASN A 104 -4.24 10.73 -10.99
N SER A 105 -4.12 10.49 -9.69
CA SER A 105 -5.15 10.85 -8.71
C SER A 105 -4.57 11.08 -7.32
N PRO A 106 -5.12 12.04 -6.55
CA PRO A 106 -4.76 12.24 -5.15
C PRO A 106 -5.17 11.06 -4.24
N ARG A 107 -6.04 10.19 -4.70
CA ARG A 107 -6.50 8.98 -4.01
C ARG A 107 -6.25 7.72 -4.83
N GLU A 108 -5.14 7.69 -5.55
CA GLU A 108 -4.81 6.57 -6.44
C GLU A 108 -4.51 5.29 -5.68
N PHE A 109 -3.92 5.41 -4.49
CA PHE A 109 -3.56 4.28 -3.65
C PHE A 109 -4.21 4.34 -2.27
N ILE A 110 -4.44 3.16 -1.72
CA ILE A 110 -4.63 2.94 -0.29
C ILE A 110 -3.41 2.17 0.19
N VAL A 111 -2.66 2.75 1.12
CA VAL A 111 -1.52 2.08 1.75
C VAL A 111 -1.94 1.59 3.12
N THR A 112 -1.75 0.30 3.36
CA THR A 112 -2.18 -0.37 4.59
C THR A 112 -1.10 -1.31 5.11
N GLN A 113 -1.18 -1.67 6.37
CA GLN A 113 -0.38 -2.74 6.95
C GLN A 113 -0.78 -4.10 6.37
N GLY A 114 0.09 -5.11 6.49
CA GLY A 114 -0.32 -6.49 6.28
C GLY A 114 -1.43 -6.85 7.27
N PRO A 115 -2.59 -7.33 6.80
CA PRO A 115 -3.70 -7.67 7.69
C PRO A 115 -3.28 -8.59 8.82
N LEU A 116 -3.83 -8.33 10.02
CA LEU A 116 -3.81 -9.25 11.14
C LEU A 116 -4.92 -10.29 10.96
N HIS A 117 -4.79 -11.43 11.63
CA HIS A 117 -5.88 -12.42 11.63
C HIS A 117 -7.22 -11.80 12.06
N SER A 118 -7.19 -10.93 13.07
CA SER A 118 -8.37 -10.23 13.59
C SER A 118 -8.91 -9.12 12.68
N THR A 119 -8.14 -8.63 11.71
CA THR A 119 -8.54 -7.50 10.84
C THR A 119 -8.81 -7.90 9.38
N ARG A 120 -8.86 -9.21 9.07
CA ARG A 120 -9.15 -9.71 7.72
C ARG A 120 -10.50 -9.25 7.18
N ASP A 121 -11.51 -9.30 8.01
CA ASP A 121 -12.87 -8.88 7.65
C ASP A 121 -12.92 -7.40 7.30
N ASP A 122 -12.26 -6.56 8.11
CA ASP A 122 -12.12 -5.12 7.86
C ASP A 122 -11.33 -4.83 6.58
N PHE A 123 -10.31 -5.63 6.28
CA PHE A 123 -9.52 -5.49 5.05
C PHE A 123 -10.37 -5.73 3.80
N TRP A 124 -11.17 -6.80 3.76
CA TRP A 124 -12.06 -7.06 2.63
C TRP A 124 -13.20 -6.08 2.55
N ARG A 125 -13.72 -5.63 3.69
CA ARG A 125 -14.71 -4.55 3.77
C ARG A 125 -14.16 -3.24 3.21
N MET A 126 -12.91 -2.90 3.50
CA MET A 126 -12.22 -1.77 2.90
C MET A 126 -12.13 -1.89 1.37
N CYS A 127 -11.70 -3.03 0.86
CA CYS A 127 -11.63 -3.28 -0.59
C CYS A 127 -13.00 -3.11 -1.25
N TRP A 128 -14.06 -3.57 -0.58
CA TRP A 128 -15.43 -3.44 -1.07
C TRP A 128 -15.93 -2.00 -1.05
N GLU A 129 -15.85 -1.33 0.09
CA GLU A 129 -16.40 0.02 0.29
C GLU A 129 -15.68 1.08 -0.56
N THR A 130 -14.39 0.91 -0.78
CA THR A 130 -13.59 1.79 -1.64
C THR A 130 -13.65 1.43 -3.13
N ASN A 131 -14.38 0.36 -3.47
CA ASN A 131 -14.45 -0.15 -4.84
C ASN A 131 -13.08 -0.49 -5.45
N SER A 132 -12.13 -0.94 -4.65
CA SER A 132 -10.79 -1.30 -5.11
C SER A 132 -10.83 -2.50 -6.05
N ARG A 133 -10.03 -2.45 -7.13
CA ARG A 133 -9.94 -3.49 -8.16
C ARG A 133 -8.57 -4.19 -8.18
N GLY A 134 -7.65 -3.76 -7.34
CA GLY A 134 -6.33 -4.34 -7.23
C GLY A 134 -5.77 -4.28 -5.83
N ILE A 135 -5.00 -5.31 -5.49
CA ILE A 135 -4.20 -5.40 -4.28
C ILE A 135 -2.77 -5.70 -4.70
N VAL A 136 -1.82 -4.93 -4.20
CA VAL A 136 -0.38 -5.18 -4.37
C VAL A 136 0.18 -5.58 -3.01
N MET A 137 0.70 -6.81 -2.93
CA MET A 137 1.32 -7.38 -1.74
C MET A 137 2.83 -7.52 -1.95
N LEU A 138 3.63 -6.90 -1.10
CA LEU A 138 5.08 -6.78 -1.24
C LEU A 138 5.86 -7.56 -0.16
N THR A 139 5.20 -8.45 0.53
CA THR A 139 5.78 -9.30 1.57
C THR A 139 5.29 -10.72 1.42
N ARG A 140 6.06 -11.70 1.91
CA ARG A 140 5.53 -13.03 2.20
C ARG A 140 4.78 -13.01 3.52
N CYS A 141 3.95 -13.99 3.78
CA CYS A 141 3.25 -14.10 5.06
C CYS A 141 4.22 -14.35 6.21
N VAL A 142 5.27 -15.14 5.97
CA VAL A 142 6.33 -15.44 6.95
C VAL A 142 7.70 -15.19 6.30
N GLU A 143 8.55 -14.43 6.98
CA GLU A 143 9.94 -14.18 6.58
C GLU A 143 10.85 -14.45 7.79
N LYS A 144 11.88 -15.30 7.61
CA LYS A 144 12.79 -15.73 8.69
C LYS A 144 12.07 -16.20 9.97
N GLY A 145 11.01 -16.98 9.81
CA GLY A 145 10.24 -17.52 10.93
C GLY A 145 9.37 -16.48 11.66
N ARG A 146 9.27 -15.26 11.16
CA ARG A 146 8.42 -14.21 11.74
C ARG A 146 7.24 -13.94 10.84
N GLU A 147 6.05 -13.88 11.42
CA GLU A 147 4.85 -13.45 10.72
C GLU A 147 4.97 -11.98 10.30
N LYS A 148 4.76 -11.73 9.00
CA LYS A 148 4.75 -10.40 8.39
C LYS A 148 3.34 -9.95 8.00
N CYS A 149 2.50 -10.90 7.67
CA CYS A 149 1.15 -10.66 7.21
C CYS A 149 0.34 -11.95 7.41
N ASP A 150 -0.90 -11.84 7.81
CA ASP A 150 -1.82 -12.99 7.81
C ASP A 150 -2.10 -13.43 6.36
N HIS A 151 -2.41 -14.71 6.18
CA HIS A 151 -2.92 -15.21 4.90
C HIS A 151 -4.39 -14.87 4.78
N TYR A 152 -4.70 -13.67 4.32
CA TYR A 152 -6.03 -13.05 4.36
C TYR A 152 -6.93 -13.45 3.19
N TRP A 153 -6.52 -14.35 2.31
CA TRP A 153 -7.31 -14.83 1.17
C TRP A 153 -7.52 -16.33 1.25
N PRO A 154 -8.45 -16.93 0.48
CA PRO A 154 -8.67 -18.37 0.50
C PRO A 154 -7.43 -19.17 0.08
N TYR A 155 -7.24 -20.37 0.67
CA TYR A 155 -6.14 -21.28 0.31
C TYR A 155 -6.40 -22.08 -0.97
N ASP A 156 -7.66 -22.23 -1.32
CA ASP A 156 -8.09 -23.01 -2.49
C ASP A 156 -9.29 -22.34 -3.16
N THR A 157 -9.90 -23.01 -4.11
CA THR A 157 -11.05 -22.49 -4.87
C THR A 157 -12.38 -22.51 -4.10
N GLN A 158 -12.38 -23.00 -2.85
CA GLN A 158 -13.58 -22.95 -2.03
C GLN A 158 -13.84 -21.52 -1.53
N PRO A 159 -15.09 -21.03 -1.61
CA PRO A 159 -15.43 -19.71 -1.11
C PRO A 159 -15.20 -19.60 0.41
N VAL A 160 -14.66 -18.45 0.84
CA VAL A 160 -14.48 -18.13 2.26
C VAL A 160 -15.16 -16.79 2.55
N TYR A 161 -15.92 -16.74 3.65
CA TYR A 161 -16.51 -15.49 4.15
C TYR A 161 -15.56 -14.74 5.06
N TYR A 162 -15.40 -13.46 4.77
CA TYR A 162 -14.74 -12.46 5.62
C TYR A 162 -15.80 -11.44 6.00
N GLY A 163 -16.39 -11.59 7.21
CA GLY A 163 -17.61 -10.89 7.56
C GLY A 163 -18.75 -11.27 6.60
N ASP A 164 -19.36 -10.31 5.97
CA ASP A 164 -20.44 -10.47 4.99
C ASP A 164 -19.95 -10.52 3.52
N ILE A 165 -18.63 -10.53 3.31
CA ILE A 165 -18.03 -10.60 1.98
C ILE A 165 -17.46 -12.00 1.72
N GLN A 166 -18.01 -12.65 0.71
CA GLN A 166 -17.50 -13.93 0.23
C GLN A 166 -16.38 -13.69 -0.78
N VAL A 167 -15.24 -14.34 -0.60
CA VAL A 167 -14.08 -14.29 -1.51
C VAL A 167 -13.80 -15.67 -2.07
N THR A 168 -13.61 -15.73 -3.38
CA THR A 168 -13.30 -16.98 -4.10
C THR A 168 -12.15 -16.74 -5.05
N ILE A 169 -11.16 -17.65 -5.07
CA ILE A 169 -10.09 -17.64 -6.09
C ILE A 169 -10.69 -18.10 -7.41
N LEU A 170 -10.58 -17.30 -8.45
CA LEU A 170 -11.00 -17.65 -9.81
C LEU A 170 -9.86 -18.26 -10.62
N ASN A 171 -8.69 -17.67 -10.54
CA ASN A 171 -7.47 -18.15 -11.21
C ASN A 171 -6.22 -17.59 -10.55
N GLU A 172 -5.09 -18.24 -10.78
CA GLU A 172 -3.76 -17.82 -10.38
C GLU A 172 -2.75 -18.08 -11.51
N SER A 173 -1.80 -17.17 -11.63
CA SER A 173 -0.65 -17.30 -12.50
C SER A 173 0.62 -17.08 -11.70
N HIS A 174 1.56 -18.02 -11.80
CA HIS A 174 2.81 -18.00 -11.06
C HIS A 174 3.96 -17.62 -11.99
N PHE A 175 4.71 -16.59 -11.62
CA PHE A 175 5.92 -16.14 -12.29
C PHE A 175 7.11 -16.33 -11.34
N GLN A 176 8.32 -16.10 -11.85
CA GLN A 176 9.54 -16.28 -11.07
C GLN A 176 9.57 -15.42 -9.79
N ASP A 177 9.13 -14.15 -9.89
CA ASP A 177 9.29 -13.16 -8.83
C ASP A 177 7.96 -12.69 -8.24
N TRP A 178 6.82 -13.06 -8.83
CA TRP A 178 5.49 -12.69 -8.34
C TRP A 178 4.41 -13.66 -8.79
N ASN A 179 3.28 -13.58 -8.12
CA ASN A 179 2.05 -14.27 -8.51
C ASN A 179 0.96 -13.25 -8.81
N ILE A 180 0.08 -13.56 -9.74
CA ILE A 180 -1.12 -12.78 -10.02
C ILE A 180 -2.32 -13.70 -9.84
N ALA A 181 -3.26 -13.31 -8.97
CA ALA A 181 -4.53 -14.00 -8.77
C ALA A 181 -5.70 -13.08 -9.09
N GLU A 182 -6.80 -13.64 -9.52
CA GLU A 182 -8.08 -12.96 -9.63
C GLU A 182 -9.05 -13.55 -8.62
N PHE A 183 -9.63 -12.70 -7.78
CA PHE A 183 -10.65 -13.07 -6.82
C PHE A 183 -12.00 -12.53 -7.22
N ARG A 184 -13.04 -13.30 -6.93
CA ARG A 184 -14.43 -12.83 -6.92
C ARG A 184 -14.79 -12.45 -5.49
N MET A 185 -15.25 -11.21 -5.31
CA MET A 185 -15.90 -10.76 -4.08
C MET A 185 -17.40 -10.74 -4.30
N MET A 186 -18.16 -11.21 -3.32
CA MET A 186 -19.62 -11.19 -3.35
C MET A 186 -20.15 -10.70 -2.01
N ARG A 187 -21.10 -9.74 -2.08
CA ARG A 187 -21.83 -9.22 -0.93
C ARG A 187 -23.31 -9.14 -1.30
N GLY A 188 -24.13 -9.95 -0.67
CA GLY A 188 -25.51 -10.16 -1.14
C GLY A 188 -25.51 -10.64 -2.60
N ASP A 189 -26.31 -9.99 -3.44
CA ASP A 189 -26.38 -10.29 -4.88
C ASP A 189 -25.35 -9.55 -5.74
N SER A 190 -24.54 -8.69 -5.12
CA SER A 190 -23.53 -7.91 -5.84
C SER A 190 -22.22 -8.67 -5.95
N VAL A 191 -21.65 -8.69 -7.15
CA VAL A 191 -20.40 -9.38 -7.47
C VAL A 191 -19.39 -8.39 -8.03
N ARG A 192 -18.14 -8.49 -7.56
CA ARG A 192 -17.00 -7.72 -8.08
C ARG A 192 -15.78 -8.63 -8.22
N LYS A 193 -14.89 -8.24 -9.10
CA LYS A 193 -13.58 -8.88 -9.25
C LYS A 193 -12.49 -7.95 -8.75
N ILE A 194 -11.46 -8.55 -8.15
CA ILE A 194 -10.26 -7.85 -7.70
C ILE A 194 -9.03 -8.69 -8.06
N LYS A 195 -7.97 -8.05 -8.54
CA LYS A 195 -6.71 -8.71 -8.86
C LYS A 195 -5.72 -8.55 -7.70
N HIS A 196 -4.99 -9.60 -7.43
CA HIS A 196 -3.98 -9.67 -6.38
C HIS A 196 -2.60 -9.88 -7.01
N PHE A 197 -1.70 -8.92 -6.81
CA PHE A 197 -0.34 -8.91 -7.32
C PHE A 197 0.61 -9.14 -6.15
N HIS A 198 1.12 -10.34 -6.01
CA HIS A 198 1.97 -10.72 -4.88
C HIS A 198 3.42 -10.84 -5.33
N PHE A 199 4.25 -9.87 -4.97
CA PHE A 199 5.69 -9.92 -5.17
C PHE A 199 6.31 -10.83 -4.10
N THR A 200 6.97 -11.91 -4.51
CA THR A 200 7.37 -13.01 -3.61
C THR A 200 8.87 -13.05 -3.30
N THR A 201 9.68 -12.26 -4.01
CA THR A 201 11.16 -12.33 -3.93
C THR A 201 11.81 -11.07 -3.38
N TRP A 202 11.07 -10.23 -2.66
CA TRP A 202 11.70 -9.14 -1.92
C TRP A 202 12.57 -9.74 -0.81
N PRO A 203 13.89 -9.43 -0.78
CA PRO A 203 14.77 -10.02 0.23
C PRO A 203 14.42 -9.49 1.64
N ASP A 204 14.70 -10.30 2.66
CA ASP A 204 14.43 -9.91 4.05
C ASP A 204 15.12 -8.62 4.47
N PHE A 205 16.30 -8.37 3.91
CA PHE A 205 17.07 -7.14 4.08
C PHE A 205 17.44 -6.56 2.71
N GLY A 206 17.47 -5.23 2.63
CA GLY A 206 17.81 -4.53 1.40
C GLY A 206 16.65 -4.40 0.42
N VAL A 207 16.98 -4.42 -0.85
CA VAL A 207 16.08 -4.17 -1.97
C VAL A 207 16.18 -5.31 -2.99
N PRO A 208 15.17 -5.47 -3.88
CA PRO A 208 15.29 -6.44 -4.97
C PRO A 208 16.53 -6.19 -5.83
N GLU A 209 17.30 -7.23 -6.07
CA GLU A 209 18.46 -7.22 -6.97
C GLU A 209 18.31 -8.30 -8.04
N PRO A 210 18.45 -7.92 -9.33
CA PRO A 210 18.68 -6.55 -9.81
C PRO A 210 17.43 -5.67 -9.65
N PRO A 211 17.58 -4.32 -9.56
CA PRO A 211 16.44 -3.38 -9.40
C PRO A 211 15.40 -3.52 -10.50
N GLN A 212 15.79 -3.96 -11.68
CA GLN A 212 14.90 -4.21 -12.82
C GLN A 212 13.81 -5.24 -12.52
N THR A 213 14.00 -6.11 -11.53
CA THR A 213 12.98 -7.08 -11.10
C THR A 213 11.74 -6.35 -10.59
N LEU A 214 11.92 -5.34 -9.74
CA LEU A 214 10.82 -4.52 -9.24
C LEU A 214 10.21 -3.65 -10.35
N VAL A 215 11.03 -3.09 -11.25
CA VAL A 215 10.54 -2.34 -12.41
C VAL A 215 9.65 -3.21 -13.30
N ARG A 216 10.04 -4.46 -13.58
CA ARG A 216 9.22 -5.41 -14.36
C ARG A 216 7.89 -5.71 -13.65
N PHE A 217 7.91 -5.86 -12.34
CA PHE A 217 6.69 -6.08 -11.56
C PHE A 217 5.73 -4.89 -11.63
N VAL A 218 6.23 -3.66 -11.47
CA VAL A 218 5.40 -2.45 -11.59
C VAL A 218 4.78 -2.35 -13.00
N ARG A 219 5.54 -2.65 -14.03
CA ARG A 219 5.02 -2.67 -15.41
C ARG A 219 3.98 -3.76 -15.62
N ALA A 220 4.20 -4.96 -15.08
CA ALA A 220 3.23 -6.05 -15.15
C ALA A 220 1.92 -5.67 -14.44
N TYR A 221 2.00 -5.07 -13.26
CA TYR A 221 0.84 -4.53 -12.54
C TYR A 221 0.06 -3.51 -13.41
N ARG A 222 0.74 -2.56 -14.02
CA ARG A 222 0.12 -1.53 -14.87
C ARG A 222 -0.51 -2.08 -16.16
N GLN A 223 -0.04 -3.21 -16.66
CA GLN A 223 -0.69 -3.88 -17.80
C GLN A 223 -2.04 -4.51 -17.46
N HIS A 224 -2.30 -4.78 -16.19
CA HIS A 224 -3.51 -5.46 -15.73
C HIS A 224 -4.55 -4.53 -15.11
N LEU A 225 -4.18 -3.31 -14.74
CA LEU A 225 -5.06 -2.32 -14.12
C LEU A 225 -5.00 -0.99 -14.87
N THR A 226 -6.16 -0.47 -15.18
CA THR A 226 -6.33 0.85 -15.83
C THR A 226 -6.45 1.95 -14.75
N PRO A 227 -6.15 3.23 -15.10
CA PRO A 227 -6.20 4.34 -14.13
C PRO A 227 -7.57 4.57 -13.48
N ASP A 228 -8.66 4.16 -14.14
CA ASP A 228 -10.04 4.25 -13.61
C ASP A 228 -10.37 3.16 -12.57
N GLN A 229 -9.51 2.14 -12.42
CA GLN A 229 -9.65 1.06 -11.44
C GLN A 229 -8.98 1.38 -10.09
N THR A 230 -9.03 2.64 -9.68
CA THR A 230 -8.49 3.15 -8.42
C THR A 230 -9.59 3.32 -7.37
N PRO A 231 -9.23 3.35 -6.07
CA PRO A 231 -7.88 3.18 -5.51
C PRO A 231 -7.38 1.75 -5.57
N VAL A 232 -6.05 1.59 -5.65
CA VAL A 232 -5.38 0.29 -5.53
C VAL A 232 -4.82 0.15 -4.13
N VAL A 233 -5.08 -0.99 -3.50
CA VAL A 233 -4.55 -1.29 -2.16
C VAL A 233 -3.11 -1.78 -2.29
N VAL A 234 -2.19 -1.16 -1.55
CA VAL A 234 -0.77 -1.54 -1.50
C VAL A 234 -0.40 -1.83 -0.05
N HIS A 235 0.19 -2.98 0.21
CA HIS A 235 0.69 -3.31 1.53
C HIS A 235 2.00 -4.10 1.51
N CYS A 236 2.73 -4.01 2.59
CA CYS A 236 3.80 -4.92 2.96
C CYS A 236 3.52 -5.48 4.37
N SER A 237 4.44 -5.47 5.30
CA SER A 237 4.16 -5.81 6.69
C SER A 237 3.67 -4.58 7.48
N ALA A 238 4.49 -3.54 7.57
CA ALA A 238 4.13 -2.29 8.25
C ALA A 238 3.32 -1.31 7.37
N GLY A 239 3.36 -1.48 6.05
CA GLY A 239 2.72 -0.57 5.10
C GLY A 239 3.51 0.72 4.88
N VAL A 240 4.83 0.73 5.04
CA VAL A 240 5.65 1.94 4.95
C VAL A 240 6.78 1.79 3.93
N GLY A 241 7.79 0.97 4.20
CA GLY A 241 9.03 0.91 3.44
C GLY A 241 8.85 0.40 2.01
N ARG A 242 8.55 -0.89 1.86
CA ARG A 242 8.37 -1.53 0.54
C ARG A 242 7.19 -0.90 -0.21
N SER A 243 6.12 -0.57 0.48
CA SER A 243 4.95 0.09 -0.10
C SER A 243 5.28 1.48 -0.64
N GLY A 244 6.01 2.29 0.11
CA GLY A 244 6.47 3.60 -0.33
C GLY A 244 7.41 3.51 -1.53
N THR A 245 8.33 2.55 -1.54
CA THR A 245 9.25 2.29 -2.66
C THR A 245 8.49 1.92 -3.93
N PHE A 246 7.49 1.02 -3.83
CA PHE A 246 6.65 0.64 -4.97
C PHE A 246 5.91 1.85 -5.56
N ILE A 247 5.26 2.67 -4.72
CA ILE A 247 4.48 3.82 -5.19
C ILE A 247 5.38 4.90 -5.80
N ALA A 248 6.54 5.17 -5.20
CA ALA A 248 7.50 6.12 -5.75
C ALA A 248 7.98 5.67 -7.15
N LEU A 249 8.32 4.39 -7.29
CA LEU A 249 8.74 3.82 -8.56
C LEU A 249 7.61 3.87 -9.61
N ASP A 250 6.39 3.52 -9.23
CA ASP A 250 5.22 3.59 -10.10
C ASP A 250 4.98 5.01 -10.62
N ARG A 251 5.02 6.00 -9.74
CA ARG A 251 4.87 7.42 -10.13
C ARG A 251 5.92 7.85 -11.15
N ILE A 252 7.19 7.51 -10.89
CA ILE A 252 8.29 7.86 -11.80
C ILE A 252 8.11 7.21 -13.16
N LEU A 253 7.77 5.92 -13.20
CA LEU A 253 7.59 5.17 -14.45
C LEU A 253 6.38 5.64 -15.28
N GLN A 254 5.45 6.38 -14.70
CA GLN A 254 4.34 6.96 -15.45
C GLN A 254 4.64 8.36 -16.01
N VAL A 255 5.68 9.01 -15.50
CA VAL A 255 6.13 10.33 -16.02
C VAL A 255 7.07 10.15 -17.20
N TYR A 256 7.78 9.04 -17.28
CA TYR A 256 8.82 8.72 -18.26
C TYR A 256 8.54 7.37 -18.94
#